data_fef3d3044f95439cd3689605c105fbfd
#
_entry.id   fef3d3044f95439cd3689605c105fbfd
#
_cell.length_a   1.000
_cell.length_b   1.000
_cell.length_c   1.000
_cell.angle_alpha   90.00
_cell.angle_beta   90.00
_cell.angle_gamma   90.00
#
_symmetry.space_group_name_H-M   'P 1'
#
loop_
_entity.id
_entity.type
_entity.pdbx_description
1 polymer ?
#
loop_
_entity_poly.entity_id
_entity_poly.type
_entity_poly.pdbx_seq_one_letter_code
_entity_poly.pdbx_strand_id
1 'polypeptide(L)'
;MAESKLRTLSIDFAVQILNLVKFLKSQHETIVSNQIGRAGTSIGANIHEAQYAHGKPDFIAKLQIALKETNETSYWLELLLKTNYIDEERYQELNNSCSQIRVMLIKSINTAKGDEK
;
A
#
# COMPACT_ATOMS: atom_id res chain seq x y z
N MET A 1 13.47 -13.28 4.49
CA MET A 1 12.37 -13.23 5.46
C MET A 1 11.19 -12.48 4.85
N ALA A 2 9.98 -12.99 5.06
CA ALA A 2 8.76 -12.39 4.47
C ALA A 2 8.55 -10.96 4.92
N GLU A 3 8.76 -10.67 6.20
CA GLU A 3 8.58 -9.32 6.74
C GLU A 3 9.58 -8.34 6.13
N SER A 4 10.82 -8.79 5.94
CA SER A 4 11.85 -7.97 5.32
C SER A 4 11.51 -7.62 3.88
N LYS A 5 11.00 -8.61 3.13
CA LYS A 5 10.60 -8.40 1.75
C LYS A 5 9.38 -7.48 1.68
N LEU A 6 8.42 -7.69 2.57
CA LEU A 6 7.23 -6.85 2.63
C LEU A 6 7.60 -5.41 2.94
N ARG A 7 8.52 -5.20 3.87
CA ARG A 7 8.99 -3.85 4.19
C ARG A 7 9.62 -3.18 2.98
N THR A 8 10.52 -3.88 2.29
CA THR A 8 11.19 -3.35 1.10
C THR A 8 10.19 -2.99 0.02
N LEU A 9 9.24 -3.89 -0.26
CA LEU A 9 8.22 -3.64 -1.27
C LEU A 9 7.38 -2.42 -0.91
N SER A 10 7.02 -2.27 0.36
CA SER A 10 6.17 -1.17 0.78
C SER A 10 6.89 0.18 0.71
N ILE A 11 8.19 0.21 0.99
CA ILE A 11 8.99 1.43 0.85
C ILE A 11 9.12 1.80 -0.63
N ASP A 12 9.45 0.83 -1.48
CA ASP A 12 9.56 1.07 -2.92
C ASP A 12 8.25 1.58 -3.48
N PHE A 13 7.15 1.00 -3.04
CA PHE A 13 5.83 1.44 -3.47
C PHE A 13 5.54 2.87 -3.00
N ALA A 14 5.89 3.19 -1.77
CA ALA A 14 5.69 4.55 -1.24
C ALA A 14 6.46 5.58 -2.07
N VAL A 15 7.68 5.23 -2.52
CA VAL A 15 8.47 6.11 -3.39
C VAL A 15 7.71 6.34 -4.71
N GLN A 16 7.18 5.27 -5.30
CA GLN A 16 6.41 5.38 -6.53
C GLN A 16 5.16 6.25 -6.33
N ILE A 17 4.50 6.08 -5.20
CA ILE A 17 3.30 6.89 -4.89
C ILE A 17 3.66 8.36 -4.73
N LEU A 18 4.76 8.67 -4.04
CA LEU A 18 5.17 10.06 -3.87
C LEU A 18 5.54 10.71 -5.22
N ASN A 19 6.14 9.93 -6.12
CA ASN A 19 6.40 10.42 -7.48
C ASN A 19 5.10 10.66 -8.24
N LEU A 20 4.12 9.78 -8.06
CA LEU A 20 2.79 9.95 -8.66
C LEU A 20 2.13 11.21 -8.11
N VAL A 21 2.23 11.45 -6.80
CA VAL A 21 1.64 12.66 -6.19
C VAL A 21 2.25 13.91 -6.80
N LYS A 22 3.57 13.94 -6.99
CA LYS A 22 4.23 15.07 -7.63
C LYS A 22 3.69 15.32 -9.03
N PHE A 23 3.53 14.25 -9.81
CA PHE A 23 2.97 14.35 -11.14
C PHE A 23 1.53 14.90 -11.11
N LEU A 24 0.69 14.34 -10.24
CA LEU A 24 -0.70 14.75 -10.14
C LEU A 24 -0.83 16.23 -9.76
N LYS A 25 0.00 16.68 -8.84
CA LYS A 25 -0.03 18.09 -8.43
C LYS A 25 0.42 19.00 -9.56
N SER A 26 1.35 18.54 -10.41
CA SER A 26 1.75 19.31 -11.58
C SER A 26 0.62 19.42 -12.59
N GLN A 27 -0.34 18.49 -12.54
CA GLN A 27 -1.54 18.50 -13.38
C GLN A 27 -2.72 19.19 -12.68
N HIS A 28 -2.46 19.81 -11.55
CA HIS A 28 -3.46 20.50 -10.73
C HIS A 28 -4.54 19.57 -10.16
N GLU A 29 -4.22 18.28 -10.04
CA GLU A 29 -5.08 17.33 -9.39
C GLU A 29 -4.73 17.29 -7.90
N THR A 30 -5.65 17.73 -7.03
CA THR A 30 -5.36 17.87 -5.60
C THR A 30 -6.21 16.95 -4.73
N ILE A 31 -7.35 16.48 -5.25
CA ILE A 31 -8.26 15.66 -4.45
C ILE A 31 -7.70 14.26 -4.26
N VAL A 32 -7.45 13.56 -5.37
CA VAL A 32 -6.96 12.18 -5.31
C VAL A 32 -5.50 12.15 -4.89
N SER A 33 -4.69 13.14 -5.33
CA SER A 33 -3.28 13.17 -4.95
C SER A 33 -3.09 13.20 -3.44
N ASN A 34 -3.91 13.96 -2.72
CA ASN A 34 -3.82 14.01 -1.27
C ASN A 34 -4.24 12.69 -0.63
N GLN A 35 -5.30 12.07 -1.15
CA GLN A 35 -5.80 10.80 -0.62
C GLN A 35 -4.85 9.64 -0.90
N ILE A 36 -4.36 9.53 -2.13
CA ILE A 36 -3.50 8.41 -2.48
C ILE A 36 -2.13 8.56 -1.83
N GLY A 37 -1.66 9.80 -1.65
CA GLY A 37 -0.41 10.06 -0.94
C GLY A 37 -0.49 9.57 0.50
N ARG A 38 -1.57 9.91 1.19
CA ARG A 38 -1.79 9.46 2.56
C ARG A 38 -1.92 7.94 2.63
N ALA A 39 -2.81 7.37 1.81
CA ALA A 39 -3.07 5.93 1.85
C ALA A 39 -1.84 5.12 1.45
N GLY A 40 -1.20 5.50 0.35
CA GLY A 40 -0.07 4.74 -0.19
C GLY A 40 1.16 4.75 0.71
N THR A 41 1.40 5.85 1.44
CA THR A 41 2.53 5.90 2.37
C THR A 41 2.18 5.26 3.72
N SER A 42 0.89 5.20 4.07
CA SER A 42 0.46 4.58 5.32
C SER A 42 0.67 3.06 5.31
N ILE A 43 0.70 2.44 4.14
CA ILE A 43 0.95 1.01 4.03
C ILE A 43 2.28 0.67 4.69
N GLY A 44 3.35 1.28 4.21
CA GLY A 44 4.69 1.02 4.73
C GLY A 44 4.86 1.48 6.17
N ALA A 45 4.23 2.60 6.52
CA ALA A 45 4.31 3.11 7.88
C ALA A 45 3.76 2.10 8.88
N ASN A 46 2.63 1.46 8.56
CA ASN A 46 2.04 0.46 9.45
C ASN A 46 2.81 -0.85 9.45
N ILE A 47 3.39 -1.24 8.31
CA ILE A 47 4.26 -2.41 8.28
C ILE A 47 5.50 -2.17 9.16
N HIS A 48 6.05 -0.97 9.11
CA HIS A 48 7.17 -0.59 9.96
C HIS A 48 6.78 -0.65 11.44
N GLU A 49 5.62 -0.11 11.79
CA GLU A 49 5.13 -0.13 13.15
C GLU A 49 4.90 -1.55 13.65
N ALA A 50 4.46 -2.45 12.76
CA ALA A 50 4.23 -3.85 13.13
C ALA A 50 5.51 -4.52 13.63
N GLN A 51 6.67 -4.12 13.10
CA GLN A 51 7.95 -4.71 13.50
C GLN A 51 8.31 -4.38 14.94
N TYR A 52 7.73 -3.33 15.49
CA TYR A 52 7.98 -2.88 16.86
C TYR A 52 6.76 -3.09 17.75
N ALA A 53 5.86 -3.97 17.34
CA ALA A 53 4.63 -4.22 18.08
C ALA A 53 4.91 -4.88 19.43
N HIS A 54 4.01 -4.61 20.39
CA HIS A 54 4.15 -5.11 21.76
C HIS A 54 3.62 -6.52 21.95
N GLY A 55 3.32 -7.23 20.90
CA GLY A 55 2.82 -8.58 20.96
C GLY A 55 2.03 -8.92 19.73
N LYS A 56 1.54 -10.16 19.69
CA LYS A 56 0.85 -10.66 18.50
C LYS A 56 -0.41 -9.86 18.14
N PRO A 57 -1.29 -9.52 19.10
CA PRO A 57 -2.50 -8.75 18.74
C PRO A 57 -2.18 -7.40 18.12
N ASP A 58 -1.18 -6.69 18.65
CA ASP A 58 -0.77 -5.40 18.11
C ASP A 58 -0.14 -5.57 16.72
N PHE A 59 0.70 -6.60 16.56
CA PHE A 59 1.31 -6.93 15.27
C PHE A 59 0.23 -7.14 14.21
N ILE A 60 -0.76 -7.98 14.52
CA ILE A 60 -1.86 -8.26 13.59
C ILE A 60 -2.66 -7.01 13.29
N ALA A 61 -2.94 -6.20 14.32
CA ALA A 61 -3.71 -4.97 14.14
C ALA A 61 -3.02 -4.01 13.17
N LYS A 62 -1.69 -3.85 13.29
CA LYS A 62 -0.94 -2.97 12.40
C LYS A 62 -0.96 -3.48 10.96
N LEU A 63 -0.82 -4.79 10.77
CA LEU A 63 -0.88 -5.35 9.42
C LEU A 63 -2.28 -5.24 8.83
N GLN A 64 -3.33 -5.33 9.65
CA GLN A 64 -4.70 -5.14 9.17
C GLN A 64 -4.95 -3.71 8.73
N ILE A 65 -4.36 -2.74 9.42
CA ILE A 65 -4.43 -1.34 8.99
C ILE A 65 -3.71 -1.17 7.65
N ALA A 66 -2.52 -1.76 7.51
CA ALA A 66 -1.78 -1.71 6.25
C ALA A 66 -2.60 -2.31 5.11
N LEU A 67 -3.29 -3.42 5.36
CA LEU A 67 -4.14 -4.06 4.34
C LEU A 67 -5.29 -3.15 3.93
N LYS A 68 -5.92 -2.50 4.89
CA LYS A 68 -7.00 -1.54 4.62
C LYS A 68 -6.48 -0.41 3.73
N GLU A 69 -5.31 0.13 4.04
CA GLU A 69 -4.73 1.22 3.26
C GLU A 69 -4.33 0.76 1.86
N THR A 70 -3.90 -0.50 1.74
CA THR A 70 -3.59 -1.08 0.43
C THR A 70 -4.84 -1.12 -0.45
N ASN A 71 -5.96 -1.53 0.12
CA ASN A 71 -7.22 -1.58 -0.61
C ASN A 71 -7.71 -0.18 -0.98
N GLU A 72 -7.53 0.77 -0.09
CA GLU A 72 -7.89 2.16 -0.40
C GLU A 72 -7.02 2.71 -1.54
N THR A 73 -5.72 2.43 -1.51
CA THR A 73 -4.81 2.88 -2.56
C THR A 73 -5.23 2.32 -3.93
N SER A 74 -5.63 1.07 -3.96
CA SER A 74 -6.10 0.42 -5.19
C SER A 74 -7.32 1.15 -5.75
N TYR A 75 -8.23 1.57 -4.91
CA TYR A 75 -9.40 2.34 -5.32
C TYR A 75 -8.99 3.66 -5.99
N TRP A 76 -8.06 4.39 -5.36
CA TRP A 76 -7.62 5.67 -5.92
C TRP A 76 -6.90 5.48 -7.26
N LEU A 77 -6.13 4.39 -7.41
CA LEU A 77 -5.46 4.09 -8.69
C LEU A 77 -6.48 3.88 -9.80
N GLU A 78 -7.55 3.13 -9.51
CA GLU A 78 -8.59 2.88 -10.50
C GLU A 78 -9.27 4.19 -10.90
N LEU A 79 -9.54 5.05 -9.94
CA LEU A 79 -10.18 6.33 -10.21
C LEU A 79 -9.29 7.22 -11.08
N LEU A 80 -7.98 7.20 -10.84
CA LEU A 80 -7.03 7.96 -11.66
C LEU A 80 -6.98 7.45 -13.08
N LEU A 81 -7.07 6.13 -13.27
CA LEU A 81 -7.12 5.55 -14.61
C LEU A 81 -8.39 6.00 -15.33
N LYS A 82 -9.53 5.89 -14.67
CA LYS A 82 -10.82 6.19 -15.30
C LYS A 82 -11.01 7.67 -15.57
N THR A 83 -10.27 8.53 -14.87
CA THR A 83 -10.30 9.98 -15.12
C THR A 83 -9.15 10.44 -16.02
N ASN A 84 -8.37 9.48 -16.54
CA ASN A 84 -7.33 9.74 -17.54
C ASN A 84 -6.13 10.53 -17.01
N TYR A 85 -5.88 10.50 -15.71
CA TYR A 85 -4.67 11.11 -15.17
C TYR A 85 -3.47 10.19 -15.32
N ILE A 86 -3.70 8.86 -15.35
CA ILE A 86 -2.63 7.90 -15.63
C ILE A 86 -3.11 6.99 -16.75
N ASP A 87 -2.16 6.46 -17.53
CA ASP A 87 -2.50 5.55 -18.61
C ASP A 87 -2.53 4.11 -18.08
N GLU A 88 -2.95 3.20 -18.98
CA GLU A 88 -3.11 1.79 -18.63
C GLU A 88 -1.79 1.16 -18.14
N GLU A 89 -0.69 1.51 -18.79
CA GLU A 89 0.62 0.94 -18.45
C GLU A 89 1.02 1.35 -17.03
N ARG A 90 0.91 2.63 -16.71
CA ARG A 90 1.27 3.11 -15.38
C ARG A 90 0.34 2.55 -14.31
N TYR A 91 -0.96 2.44 -14.64
CA TYR A 91 -1.91 1.83 -13.74
C TYR A 91 -1.52 0.39 -13.42
N GLN A 92 -1.18 -0.40 -14.46
CA GLN A 92 -0.83 -1.80 -14.26
C GLN A 92 0.41 -1.95 -13.40
N GLU A 93 1.43 -1.13 -13.62
CA GLU A 93 2.64 -1.17 -12.81
C GLU A 93 2.34 -0.95 -11.33
N LEU A 94 1.61 0.12 -11.04
CA LEU A 94 1.29 0.48 -9.66
C LEU A 94 0.33 -0.52 -9.02
N ASN A 95 -0.67 -0.96 -9.76
CA ASN A 95 -1.65 -1.90 -9.25
C ASN A 95 -1.04 -3.28 -9.00
N ASN A 96 -0.07 -3.69 -9.83
CA ASN A 96 0.62 -4.96 -9.62
C ASN A 96 1.43 -4.92 -8.32
N SER A 97 2.13 -3.82 -8.05
CA SER A 97 2.85 -3.65 -6.79
C SER A 97 1.89 -3.69 -5.59
N CYS A 98 0.76 -3.02 -5.74
CA CYS A 98 -0.27 -2.99 -4.72
C CYS A 98 -0.80 -4.40 -4.44
N SER A 99 -1.03 -5.18 -5.50
CA SER A 99 -1.52 -6.55 -5.37
C SER A 99 -0.52 -7.48 -4.70
N GLN A 100 0.77 -7.33 -5.01
CA GLN A 100 1.82 -8.11 -4.36
C GLN A 100 1.84 -7.84 -2.86
N ILE A 101 1.75 -6.57 -2.48
CA ILE A 101 1.75 -6.18 -1.07
C ILE A 101 0.52 -6.78 -0.38
N ARG A 102 -0.65 -6.69 -1.03
CA ARG A 102 -1.90 -7.24 -0.48
C ARG A 102 -1.77 -8.72 -0.18
N VAL A 103 -1.28 -9.50 -1.14
CA VAL A 103 -1.13 -10.95 -0.98
C VAL A 103 -0.21 -11.26 0.18
N MET A 104 0.91 -10.56 0.28
CA MET A 104 1.86 -10.79 1.36
C MET A 104 1.31 -10.39 2.72
N LEU A 105 0.53 -9.30 2.78
CA LEU A 105 -0.10 -8.88 4.03
C LEU A 105 -1.11 -9.92 4.50
N ILE A 106 -1.94 -10.42 3.58
CA ILE A 106 -2.94 -11.44 3.92
C ILE A 106 -2.23 -12.68 4.45
N LYS A 107 -1.17 -13.12 3.79
CA LYS A 107 -0.43 -14.30 4.22
C LYS A 107 0.20 -14.09 5.60
N SER A 108 0.81 -12.93 5.83
CA SER A 108 1.43 -12.63 7.12
C SER A 108 0.40 -12.58 8.25
N ILE A 109 -0.76 -11.99 7.98
CA ILE A 109 -1.83 -11.92 8.97
C ILE A 109 -2.33 -13.34 9.31
N ASN A 110 -2.56 -14.15 8.30
CA ASN A 110 -3.05 -15.51 8.52
C ASN A 110 -2.04 -16.36 9.26
N THR A 111 -0.76 -16.23 8.93
CA THR A 111 0.29 -16.94 9.64
C THR A 111 0.32 -16.54 11.12
N ALA A 112 0.22 -15.23 11.38
CA ALA A 112 0.24 -14.73 12.76
C ALA A 112 -0.97 -15.20 13.56
N LYS A 113 -2.11 -15.36 12.90
CA LYS A 113 -3.33 -15.88 13.56
C LYS A 113 -3.30 -17.39 13.74
N GLY A 114 -2.35 -18.08 13.11
CA GLY A 114 -2.30 -19.53 13.16
C GLY A 114 -3.30 -20.20 12.23
N ASP A 115 -3.83 -19.45 11.25
CA ASP A 115 -4.83 -19.97 10.30
C ASP A 115 -4.23 -20.69 9.11
N GLU A 116 -2.94 -20.53 8.90
CA GLU A 116 -2.26 -21.10 7.74
C GLU A 116 -1.98 -22.58 7.97
N LYS A 117 -2.32 -23.39 6.99
CA LYS A 117 -2.09 -24.85 7.05
C LYS A 117 -1.08 -25.28 6.03
#